data_bf1db5b67839e3f32c3377574979efbe
#
_entry.id   bf1db5b67839e3f32c3377574979efbe
#
_cell.length_a   1.000
_cell.length_b   1.000
_cell.length_c   1.000
_cell.angle_alpha   90.00
_cell.angle_beta   90.00
_cell.angle_gamma   90.00
#
_symmetry.space_group_name_H-M   'P 1'
#
loop_
_entity.id
_entity.type
_entity.pdbx_description
1 polymer ?
#
loop_
_entity_poly.entity_id
_entity_poly.type
_entity_poly.pdbx_seq_one_letter_code
_entity_poly.pdbx_strand_id
1 'polypeptide(L)'
;MWVREPTSEFLTVAEDSRRWRHLTLRPDDIVISTPQKSGTTWMQGVVGSLLRWSDDDLGGVFLGTAWPEFRADSVQDLIDRLAAIDGRRSLKTHSPADCIPVADEDVCYVLVYRHGPDAFASWINHRARFSLEALALLNERAARDGLDPWPTYEGDVASLFEEWQRDCNPVRHLATWWPLRDQAN
;
A
#
# COMPACT_ATOMS: atom_id res chain seq x y z
N MET A 1 -8.75 -21.03 -7.33
CA MET A 1 -8.60 -19.55 -7.22
C MET A 1 -8.22 -19.02 -8.61
N TRP A 2 -9.07 -18.20 -9.19
CA TRP A 2 -8.74 -17.44 -10.40
C TRP A 2 -8.09 -16.13 -9.99
N VAL A 3 -7.10 -15.67 -10.74
CA VAL A 3 -6.42 -14.41 -10.47
C VAL A 3 -6.51 -13.54 -11.72
N ARG A 4 -7.06 -12.34 -11.55
CA ARG A 4 -7.02 -11.31 -12.57
C ARG A 4 -5.63 -10.67 -12.55
N GLU A 5 -4.92 -10.81 -13.65
CA GLU A 5 -3.60 -10.20 -13.80
C GLU A 5 -3.69 -8.67 -13.93
N PRO A 6 -2.67 -7.96 -13.47
CA PRO A 6 -2.58 -6.51 -13.65
C PRO A 6 -2.58 -6.13 -15.14
N THR A 7 -3.31 -5.08 -15.47
CA THR A 7 -3.37 -4.51 -16.83
C THR A 7 -2.64 -3.18 -16.94
N SER A 8 -2.15 -2.66 -15.82
CA SER A 8 -1.51 -1.35 -15.69
C SER A 8 -0.40 -1.42 -14.63
N GLU A 9 0.40 -0.37 -14.53
CA GLU A 9 1.42 -0.21 -13.50
C GLU A 9 1.16 1.05 -12.68
N PHE A 10 1.47 1.00 -11.40
CA PHE A 10 1.44 2.13 -10.49
C PHE A 10 2.82 2.32 -9.91
N LEU A 11 3.51 3.35 -10.39
CA LEU A 11 4.89 3.66 -10.05
C LEU A 11 4.95 5.06 -9.44
N THR A 12 5.39 5.14 -8.21
CA THR A 12 5.68 6.38 -7.51
C THR A 12 7.08 6.32 -6.91
N VAL A 13 7.53 7.41 -6.32
CA VAL A 13 8.82 7.42 -5.64
C VAL A 13 8.89 6.36 -4.52
N ALA A 14 7.79 6.12 -3.81
CA ALA A 14 7.75 5.15 -2.72
C ALA A 14 7.34 3.74 -3.16
N GLU A 15 6.63 3.61 -4.29
CA GLU A 15 5.90 2.39 -4.64
C GLU A 15 6.21 1.90 -6.05
N ASP A 16 6.23 0.57 -6.18
CA ASP A 16 6.39 -0.14 -7.43
C ASP A 16 5.45 -1.35 -7.44
N SER A 17 4.30 -1.19 -8.10
CA SER A 17 3.28 -2.25 -8.17
C SER A 17 3.76 -3.52 -8.90
N ARG A 18 4.79 -3.42 -9.76
CA ARG A 18 5.36 -4.57 -10.47
C ARG A 18 5.93 -5.62 -9.51
N ARG A 19 6.22 -5.24 -8.28
CA ARG A 19 6.76 -6.14 -7.23
C ARG A 19 5.75 -7.20 -6.80
N TRP A 20 4.46 -6.98 -7.03
CA TRP A 20 3.42 -7.98 -6.79
C TRP A 20 3.61 -9.26 -7.60
N ARG A 21 4.28 -9.20 -8.76
CA ARG A 21 4.60 -10.38 -9.59
C ARG A 21 5.47 -11.44 -8.87
N HIS A 22 6.17 -11.03 -7.83
CA HIS A 22 7.01 -11.94 -7.04
C HIS A 22 6.25 -12.63 -5.91
N LEU A 23 4.96 -12.34 -5.75
CA LEU A 23 4.12 -12.86 -4.69
C LEU A 23 3.00 -13.72 -5.27
N THR A 24 2.72 -14.81 -4.59
CA THR A 24 1.51 -15.60 -4.82
C THR A 24 0.55 -15.33 -3.68
N LEU A 25 -0.65 -14.86 -4.02
CA LEU A 25 -1.75 -14.75 -3.06
C LEU A 25 -2.13 -16.16 -2.59
N ARG A 26 -2.48 -16.29 -1.32
CA ARG A 26 -2.97 -17.52 -0.72
C ARG A 26 -4.46 -17.36 -0.41
N PRO A 27 -5.22 -18.47 -0.39
CA PRO A 27 -6.51 -18.46 0.27
C PRO A 27 -6.39 -17.87 1.67
N ASP A 28 -7.38 -17.14 2.11
CA ASP A 28 -7.42 -16.44 3.39
C ASP A 28 -6.48 -15.22 3.56
N ASP A 29 -5.73 -14.80 2.54
CA ASP A 29 -5.00 -13.53 2.59
C ASP A 29 -5.97 -12.36 2.78
N ILE A 30 -5.53 -11.36 3.54
CA ILE A 30 -6.24 -10.10 3.72
C ILE A 30 -5.41 -8.99 3.06
N VAL A 31 -5.97 -8.34 2.05
CA VAL A 31 -5.35 -7.22 1.36
C VAL A 31 -6.04 -5.92 1.78
N ILE A 32 -5.33 -5.09 2.53
CA ILE A 32 -5.81 -3.77 2.95
C ILE A 32 -5.43 -2.78 1.86
N SER A 33 -6.39 -2.36 1.05
CA SER A 33 -6.18 -1.42 -0.05
C SER A 33 -6.77 -0.06 0.26
N THR A 34 -5.93 0.96 0.22
CA THR A 34 -6.32 2.33 0.58
C THR A 34 -5.52 3.33 -0.25
N PRO A 35 -6.10 4.44 -0.70
CA PRO A 35 -5.27 5.57 -1.09
C PRO A 35 -4.40 6.00 0.09
N GLN A 36 -3.23 6.57 -0.19
CA GLN A 36 -2.34 7.02 0.88
C GLN A 36 -3.04 8.01 1.82
N LYS A 37 -2.75 7.90 3.12
CA LYS A 37 -3.31 8.72 4.21
C LYS A 37 -4.81 8.56 4.46
N SER A 38 -5.42 7.50 3.93
CA SER A 38 -6.86 7.21 4.12
C SER A 38 -7.17 6.31 5.33
N GLY A 39 -6.17 5.97 6.16
CA GLY A 39 -6.40 5.18 7.38
C GLY A 39 -5.77 3.78 7.34
N THR A 40 -4.81 3.53 6.46
CA THR A 40 -4.13 2.25 6.30
C THR A 40 -3.58 1.72 7.63
N THR A 41 -2.81 2.53 8.35
CA THR A 41 -2.21 2.17 9.63
C THR A 41 -3.25 1.79 10.69
N TRP A 42 -4.36 2.51 10.71
CA TRP A 42 -5.47 2.20 11.61
C TRP A 42 -6.11 0.84 11.26
N MET A 43 -6.38 0.60 9.98
CA MET A 43 -6.94 -0.67 9.53
C MET A 43 -5.97 -1.85 9.72
N GLN A 44 -4.66 -1.64 9.52
CA GLN A 44 -3.64 -2.63 9.86
C GLN A 44 -3.72 -3.02 11.34
N GLY A 45 -3.91 -2.04 12.23
CA GLY A 45 -4.11 -2.29 13.66
C GLY A 45 -5.36 -3.12 13.96
N VAL A 46 -6.48 -2.79 13.31
CA VAL A 46 -7.74 -3.54 13.46
C VAL A 46 -7.58 -4.99 12.97
N VAL A 47 -7.10 -5.18 11.76
CA VAL A 47 -6.90 -6.52 11.18
C VAL A 47 -5.88 -7.32 11.99
N GLY A 48 -4.75 -6.70 12.36
CA GLY A 48 -3.73 -7.37 13.19
C GLY A 48 -4.27 -7.82 14.54
N SER A 49 -5.09 -7.00 15.19
CA SER A 49 -5.73 -7.35 16.46
C SER A 49 -6.70 -8.52 16.30
N LEU A 50 -7.46 -8.57 15.19
CA LEU A 50 -8.38 -9.68 14.92
C LEU A 50 -7.64 -10.97 14.59
N LEU A 51 -6.54 -10.92 13.86
CA LEU A 51 -5.74 -12.09 13.52
C LEU A 51 -4.97 -12.67 14.71
N ARG A 52 -4.67 -11.84 15.71
CA ARG A 52 -3.90 -12.21 16.91
C ARG A 52 -4.76 -12.19 18.18
N TRP A 53 -6.05 -12.45 18.05
CA TRP A 53 -6.99 -12.42 19.15
C TRP A 53 -6.56 -13.23 20.39
N SER A 54 -5.72 -14.25 20.22
CA SER A 54 -5.21 -15.09 21.29
C SER A 54 -3.81 -14.73 21.81
N ASP A 55 -3.13 -13.74 21.23
CA ASP A 55 -1.77 -13.35 21.60
C ASP A 55 -1.75 -12.06 22.42
N ASP A 56 -1.12 -12.11 23.59
CA ASP A 56 -0.90 -10.95 24.46
C ASP A 56 0.09 -9.92 23.86
N ASP A 57 0.70 -10.22 22.71
CA ASP A 57 1.70 -9.37 22.07
C ASP A 57 1.11 -8.42 21.03
N LEU A 58 0.47 -7.34 21.51
CA LEU A 58 0.00 -6.25 20.66
C LEU A 58 1.14 -5.43 20.03
N GLY A 59 2.37 -5.58 20.50
CA GLY A 59 3.55 -4.86 19.97
C GLY A 59 3.91 -5.25 18.53
N GLY A 60 3.51 -6.43 18.09
CA GLY A 60 3.78 -6.96 16.75
C GLY A 60 2.71 -6.70 15.69
N VAL A 61 1.62 -6.01 16.01
CA VAL A 61 0.47 -5.80 15.08
C VAL A 61 0.88 -5.19 13.74
N PHE A 62 1.85 -4.27 13.72
CA PHE A 62 2.34 -3.65 12.51
C PHE A 62 3.40 -4.48 11.78
N LEU A 63 4.10 -5.36 12.50
CA LEU A 63 5.16 -6.19 11.94
C LEU A 63 4.60 -7.35 11.09
N GLY A 64 3.33 -7.72 11.30
CA GLY A 64 2.67 -8.79 10.55
C GLY A 64 2.09 -8.39 9.20
N THR A 65 2.03 -7.09 8.88
CA THR A 65 1.50 -6.62 7.58
C THR A 65 2.64 -6.31 6.62
N ALA A 66 2.65 -6.98 5.49
CA ALA A 66 3.62 -6.72 4.43
C ALA A 66 3.15 -5.60 3.49
N TRP A 67 4.11 -4.84 2.96
CA TRP A 67 3.87 -3.85 1.91
C TRP A 67 4.67 -4.21 0.66
N PRO A 68 4.09 -4.97 -0.27
CA PRO A 68 4.81 -5.50 -1.42
C PRO A 68 5.47 -4.44 -2.30
N GLU A 69 4.75 -3.36 -2.57
CA GLU A 69 5.19 -2.32 -3.49
C GLU A 69 6.21 -1.34 -2.90
N PHE A 70 6.51 -1.42 -1.60
CA PHE A 70 7.42 -0.45 -0.96
C PHE A 70 8.86 -0.57 -1.46
N ARG A 71 9.36 0.48 -2.11
CA ARG A 71 10.68 0.47 -2.74
C ARG A 71 11.84 0.35 -1.76
N ALA A 72 11.66 0.79 -0.51
CA ALA A 72 12.72 0.71 0.49
C ALA A 72 12.99 -0.72 1.00
N ASP A 73 12.03 -1.64 0.85
CA ASP A 73 12.22 -3.03 1.26
C ASP A 73 12.93 -3.86 0.17
N SER A 74 13.64 -4.90 0.57
CA SER A 74 14.11 -5.95 -0.33
C SER A 74 12.94 -6.85 -0.73
N VAL A 75 12.86 -7.23 -2.01
CA VAL A 75 11.85 -8.20 -2.47
C VAL A 75 12.08 -9.57 -1.81
N GLN A 76 13.34 -10.00 -1.68
CA GLN A 76 13.65 -11.29 -1.05
C GLN A 76 13.25 -11.31 0.41
N ASP A 77 13.59 -10.27 1.18
CA ASP A 77 13.20 -10.17 2.60
C ASP A 77 11.68 -10.16 2.78
N LEU A 78 10.97 -9.53 1.85
CA LEU A 78 9.50 -9.55 1.82
C LEU A 78 8.95 -10.97 1.62
N ILE A 79 9.49 -11.70 0.63
CA ILE A 79 9.10 -13.09 0.34
C ILE A 79 9.37 -13.97 1.56
N ASP A 80 10.55 -13.86 2.15
CA ASP A 80 10.97 -14.68 3.29
C ASP A 80 10.09 -14.41 4.52
N ARG A 81 9.78 -13.14 4.79
CA ARG A 81 8.85 -12.76 5.87
C ARG A 81 7.46 -13.33 5.64
N LEU A 82 6.93 -13.21 4.41
CA LEU A 82 5.60 -13.73 4.07
C LEU A 82 5.54 -15.26 4.11
N ALA A 83 6.63 -15.92 3.74
CA ALA A 83 6.73 -17.38 3.80
C ALA A 83 6.74 -17.90 5.24
N ALA A 84 7.32 -17.15 6.17
CA ALA A 84 7.42 -17.50 7.58
C ALA A 84 6.10 -17.31 8.37
N ILE A 85 5.08 -16.69 7.77
CA ILE A 85 3.79 -16.50 8.44
C ILE A 85 2.97 -17.78 8.33
N ASP A 86 2.72 -18.41 9.48
CA ASP A 86 1.76 -19.49 9.62
C ASP A 86 0.34 -18.91 9.75
N GLY A 87 -0.60 -19.39 8.92
CA GLY A 87 -1.98 -18.90 8.89
C GLY A 87 -2.21 -17.70 7.98
N ARG A 88 -3.23 -16.91 8.31
CA ARG A 88 -3.67 -15.76 7.48
C ARG A 88 -2.61 -14.68 7.44
N ARG A 89 -2.32 -14.19 6.24
CA ARG A 89 -1.41 -13.07 6.03
C ARG A 89 -2.18 -11.77 5.85
N SER A 90 -1.60 -10.67 6.29
CA SER A 90 -2.09 -9.32 6.02
C SER A 90 -1.10 -8.59 5.12
N LEU A 91 -1.59 -8.09 4.00
CA LEU A 91 -0.83 -7.29 3.05
C LEU A 91 -1.49 -5.92 2.91
N LYS A 92 -0.71 -4.88 2.71
CA LYS A 92 -1.26 -3.57 2.39
C LYS A 92 -0.84 -3.12 1.00
N THR A 93 -1.70 -2.31 0.38
CA THR A 93 -1.42 -1.67 -0.92
C THR A 93 -2.01 -0.27 -0.99
N HIS A 94 -1.39 0.58 -1.79
CA HIS A 94 -1.94 1.85 -2.20
C HIS A 94 -2.24 1.88 -3.71
N SER A 95 -1.98 0.77 -4.39
CA SER A 95 -2.19 0.66 -5.83
C SER A 95 -3.66 0.58 -6.21
N PRO A 96 -4.04 1.16 -7.35
CA PRO A 96 -5.30 0.85 -8.03
C PRO A 96 -5.45 -0.65 -8.30
N ALA A 97 -6.69 -1.13 -8.38
CA ALA A 97 -6.97 -2.56 -8.56
C ALA A 97 -6.49 -3.15 -9.89
N ASP A 98 -6.32 -2.30 -10.91
CA ASP A 98 -5.80 -2.70 -12.22
C ASP A 98 -4.26 -2.82 -12.26
N CYS A 99 -3.58 -2.50 -11.15
CA CYS A 99 -2.12 -2.50 -11.03
C CYS A 99 -1.56 -3.64 -10.17
N ILE A 100 -2.44 -4.46 -9.58
CA ILE A 100 -2.05 -5.61 -8.75
C ILE A 100 -2.86 -6.85 -9.13
N PRO A 101 -2.38 -8.07 -8.82
CA PRO A 101 -3.19 -9.27 -9.01
C PRO A 101 -4.39 -9.24 -8.06
N VAL A 102 -5.59 -9.52 -8.58
CA VAL A 102 -6.82 -9.61 -7.79
C VAL A 102 -7.40 -11.01 -7.94
N ALA A 103 -7.44 -11.75 -6.85
CA ALA A 103 -8.07 -13.06 -6.80
C ALA A 103 -9.60 -12.92 -6.65
N ASP A 104 -10.35 -13.89 -7.16
CA ASP A 104 -11.80 -13.87 -7.18
C ASP A 104 -12.43 -14.50 -5.92
N GLU A 105 -11.77 -15.47 -5.33
CA GLU A 105 -12.28 -16.23 -4.19
C GLU A 105 -11.20 -16.36 -3.13
N ASP A 106 -11.62 -16.51 -1.88
CA ASP A 106 -10.77 -16.80 -0.73
C ASP A 106 -9.79 -15.70 -0.28
N VAL A 107 -9.68 -14.58 -1.01
CA VAL A 107 -8.87 -13.41 -0.61
C VAL A 107 -9.78 -12.27 -0.18
N CYS A 108 -9.60 -11.79 1.04
CA CYS A 108 -10.40 -10.69 1.58
C CYS A 108 -9.77 -9.33 1.24
N TYR A 109 -10.50 -8.47 0.56
CA TYR A 109 -10.07 -7.09 0.26
C TYR A 109 -10.79 -6.09 1.17
N VAL A 110 -10.01 -5.39 2.00
CA VAL A 110 -10.52 -4.34 2.90
C VAL A 110 -10.19 -2.97 2.31
N LEU A 111 -11.22 -2.28 1.83
CA LEU A 111 -11.08 -0.97 1.20
C LEU A 111 -11.40 0.14 2.19
N VAL A 112 -10.48 1.09 2.38
CA VAL A 112 -10.68 2.21 3.29
C VAL A 112 -10.46 3.52 2.55
N TYR A 113 -11.44 4.40 2.64
CA TYR A 113 -11.41 5.72 2.04
C TYR A 113 -11.63 6.80 3.11
N ARG A 114 -11.10 7.96 2.84
CA ARG A 114 -11.20 9.13 3.71
C ARG A 114 -11.63 10.34 2.89
N HIS A 115 -12.24 11.33 3.55
CA HIS A 115 -12.52 12.61 2.94
C HIS A 115 -11.24 13.25 2.36
N GLY A 116 -11.26 13.63 1.09
CA GLY A 116 -10.07 14.05 0.36
C GLY A 116 -9.26 15.17 1.02
N PRO A 117 -9.88 16.30 1.44
CA PRO A 117 -9.19 17.36 2.19
C PRO A 117 -8.49 16.86 3.45
N ASP A 118 -9.10 15.93 4.21
CA ASP A 118 -8.48 15.37 5.42
C ASP A 118 -7.31 14.44 5.09
N ALA A 119 -7.41 13.67 3.99
CA ALA A 119 -6.31 12.84 3.51
C ALA A 119 -5.14 13.72 3.05
N PHE A 120 -5.41 14.80 2.32
CA PHE A 120 -4.39 15.75 1.89
C PHE A 120 -3.74 16.48 3.07
N ALA A 121 -4.50 16.95 4.06
CA ALA A 121 -3.95 17.55 5.28
C ALA A 121 -3.02 16.56 6.02
N SER A 122 -3.39 15.28 6.04
CA SER A 122 -2.53 14.21 6.57
C SER A 122 -1.29 13.96 5.71
N TRP A 123 -1.36 14.17 4.39
CA TRP A 123 -0.22 14.09 3.49
C TRP A 123 0.79 15.21 3.75
N ILE A 124 0.33 16.46 3.90
CA ILE A 124 1.18 17.61 4.30
C ILE A 124 1.98 17.26 5.55
N ASN A 125 1.31 16.80 6.61
CA ASN A 125 1.98 16.44 7.86
C ASN A 125 2.97 15.26 7.69
N HIS A 126 2.66 14.33 6.80
CA HIS A 126 3.54 13.20 6.49
C HIS A 126 4.81 13.67 5.80
N ARG A 127 4.68 14.48 4.75
CA ARG A 127 5.80 15.01 3.98
C ARG A 127 6.70 15.92 4.83
N ALA A 128 6.11 16.74 5.70
CA ALA A 128 6.85 17.61 6.62
C ALA A 128 7.73 16.85 7.63
N ARG A 129 7.43 15.58 7.88
CA ARG A 129 8.16 14.72 8.84
C ARG A 129 9.00 13.64 8.16
N PHE A 130 9.10 13.66 6.85
CA PHE A 130 9.88 12.65 6.13
C PHE A 130 11.37 12.84 6.44
N SER A 131 12.06 11.76 6.82
CA SER A 131 13.50 11.88 7.06
C SER A 131 14.24 12.06 5.72
N LEU A 132 15.28 12.89 5.73
CA LEU A 132 16.08 13.15 4.53
C LEU A 132 16.77 11.87 4.03
N GLU A 133 17.15 10.98 4.93
CA GLU A 133 17.75 9.69 4.57
C GLU A 133 16.78 8.78 3.85
N ALA A 134 15.53 8.66 4.36
CA ALA A 134 14.50 7.87 3.72
C ALA A 134 14.11 8.46 2.37
N LEU A 135 14.02 9.78 2.28
CA LEU A 135 13.74 10.48 1.03
C LEU A 135 14.84 10.24 -0.02
N ALA A 136 16.11 10.35 0.38
CA ALA A 136 17.24 10.09 -0.50
C ALA A 136 17.25 8.64 -1.02
N LEU A 137 17.01 7.67 -0.15
CA LEU A 137 16.93 6.25 -0.51
C LEU A 137 15.81 5.98 -1.52
N LEU A 138 14.62 6.52 -1.27
CA LEU A 138 13.48 6.34 -2.16
C LEU A 138 13.71 7.00 -3.52
N ASN A 139 14.23 8.23 -3.53
CA ASN A 139 14.58 8.94 -4.75
C ASN A 139 15.65 8.18 -5.56
N GLU A 140 16.69 7.66 -4.92
CA GLU A 140 17.71 6.84 -5.60
C GLU A 140 17.07 5.61 -6.28
N ARG A 141 16.18 4.93 -5.58
CA ARG A 141 15.51 3.73 -6.13
C ARG A 141 14.52 4.08 -7.24
N ALA A 142 13.77 5.16 -7.09
CA ALA A 142 12.83 5.64 -8.10
C ALA A 142 13.52 6.12 -9.38
N ALA A 143 14.70 6.73 -9.26
CA ALA A 143 15.49 7.17 -10.41
C ALA A 143 15.93 6.05 -11.34
N ARG A 144 16.02 4.81 -10.84
CA ARG A 144 16.31 3.61 -11.66
C ARG A 144 15.19 3.30 -12.67
N ASP A 145 13.99 3.74 -12.36
CA ASP A 145 12.80 3.64 -13.23
C ASP A 145 12.52 4.94 -13.98
N GLY A 146 13.43 5.94 -13.93
CA GLY A 146 13.28 7.22 -14.59
C GLY A 146 12.23 8.14 -13.98
N LEU A 147 11.86 7.92 -12.72
CA LEU A 147 10.89 8.76 -12.01
C LEU A 147 11.57 10.03 -11.46
N ASP A 148 10.86 11.15 -11.53
CA ASP A 148 11.27 12.38 -10.92
C ASP A 148 11.31 12.24 -9.38
N PRO A 149 12.35 12.78 -8.72
CA PRO A 149 12.49 12.69 -7.29
C PRO A 149 11.42 13.52 -6.57
N TRP A 150 10.99 13.04 -5.41
CA TRP A 150 10.27 13.89 -4.48
C TRP A 150 11.21 14.95 -3.89
N PRO A 151 10.84 16.23 -3.97
CA PRO A 151 11.62 17.29 -3.33
C PRO A 151 11.48 17.23 -1.80
N THR A 152 12.40 17.82 -1.09
CA THR A 152 12.18 18.15 0.33
C THR A 152 11.01 19.13 0.43
N TYR A 153 10.06 18.84 1.35
CA TYR A 153 8.93 19.74 1.54
C TYR A 153 9.34 20.99 2.32
N GLU A 154 9.22 22.14 1.68
CA GLU A 154 9.60 23.45 2.23
C GLU A 154 8.39 24.38 2.49
N GLY A 155 7.19 23.80 2.54
CA GLY A 155 5.97 24.56 2.83
C GLY A 155 5.14 24.96 1.61
N ASP A 156 5.55 24.62 0.40
CA ASP A 156 4.75 24.85 -0.80
C ASP A 156 3.60 23.82 -0.88
N VAL A 157 2.44 24.28 -0.43
CA VAL A 157 1.21 23.45 -0.40
C VAL A 157 0.67 23.19 -1.80
N ALA A 158 0.84 24.12 -2.75
CA ALA A 158 0.33 23.97 -4.10
C ALA A 158 1.07 22.86 -4.86
N SER A 159 2.40 22.92 -4.89
CA SER A 159 3.22 21.85 -5.49
C SER A 159 3.00 20.50 -4.80
N LEU A 160 2.81 20.50 -3.48
CA LEU A 160 2.51 19.26 -2.73
C LEU A 160 1.12 18.69 -3.08
N PHE A 161 0.15 19.54 -3.40
CA PHE A 161 -1.17 19.09 -3.85
C PHE A 161 -1.10 18.41 -5.21
N GLU A 162 -0.31 18.95 -6.14
CA GLU A 162 -0.06 18.33 -7.45
C GLU A 162 0.64 16.97 -7.30
N GLU A 163 1.66 16.88 -6.42
CA GLU A 163 2.32 15.62 -6.06
C GLU A 163 1.31 14.61 -5.52
N TRP A 164 0.47 15.02 -4.58
CA TRP A 164 -0.54 14.14 -3.97
C TRP A 164 -1.57 13.64 -4.99
N GLN A 165 -2.04 14.51 -5.88
CA GLN A 165 -2.96 14.12 -6.94
C GLN A 165 -2.34 13.11 -7.91
N ARG A 166 -1.07 13.28 -8.23
CA ARG A 166 -0.35 12.39 -9.13
C ARG A 166 -0.04 11.04 -8.48
N ASP A 167 0.51 11.06 -7.28
CA ASP A 167 1.13 9.89 -6.64
C ASP A 167 0.17 9.14 -5.72
N CYS A 168 -0.77 9.81 -5.05
CA CYS A 168 -1.78 9.15 -4.22
C CYS A 168 -3.05 8.81 -4.99
N ASN A 169 -3.42 9.62 -5.94
CA ASN A 169 -4.54 9.49 -6.88
C ASN A 169 -5.78 8.75 -6.33
N PRO A 170 -6.44 9.28 -5.28
CA PRO A 170 -7.53 8.56 -4.60
C PRO A 170 -8.74 8.30 -5.49
N VAL A 171 -8.95 9.16 -6.51
CA VAL A 171 -10.06 9.01 -7.46
C VAL A 171 -9.82 7.81 -8.37
N ARG A 172 -8.61 7.65 -8.92
CA ARG A 172 -8.24 6.48 -9.73
C ARG A 172 -8.33 5.21 -8.91
N HIS A 173 -7.81 5.23 -7.68
CA HIS A 173 -7.89 4.10 -6.78
C HIS A 173 -9.35 3.66 -6.57
N LEU A 174 -10.24 4.59 -6.22
CA LEU A 174 -11.66 4.31 -6.05
C LEU A 174 -12.29 3.78 -7.35
N ALA A 175 -12.02 4.43 -8.47
CA ALA A 175 -12.62 4.06 -9.76
C ALA A 175 -12.29 2.63 -10.20
N THR A 176 -11.12 2.12 -9.85
CA THR A 176 -10.70 0.76 -10.22
C THR A 176 -11.17 -0.30 -9.22
N TRP A 177 -11.30 0.04 -7.93
CA TRP A 177 -11.80 -0.86 -6.90
C TRP A 177 -13.32 -0.92 -6.82
N TRP A 178 -14.03 0.19 -7.06
CA TRP A 178 -15.48 0.27 -6.91
C TRP A 178 -16.27 -0.76 -7.72
N PRO A 179 -15.90 -1.07 -8.97
CA PRO A 179 -16.60 -2.11 -9.74
C PRO A 179 -16.49 -3.52 -9.15
N LEU A 180 -15.52 -3.74 -8.26
CA LEU A 180 -15.24 -5.05 -7.64
C LEU A 180 -15.97 -5.24 -6.30
N ARG A 181 -16.61 -4.22 -5.76
CA ARG A 181 -17.24 -4.23 -4.42
C ARG A 181 -18.34 -5.28 -4.23
N ASP A 182 -18.98 -5.69 -5.32
CA ASP A 182 -20.08 -6.66 -5.29
C ASP A 182 -19.60 -8.09 -5.66
N GLN A 183 -18.31 -8.27 -5.89
CA GLN A 183 -17.74 -9.60 -6.08
C GLN A 183 -17.69 -10.29 -4.72
N ALA A 184 -18.24 -11.50 -4.66
CA ALA A 184 -18.21 -12.30 -3.43
C ALA A 184 -16.76 -12.67 -3.11
N ASN A 185 -16.30 -12.21 -1.96
CA ASN A 185 -15.01 -12.58 -1.37
C ASN A 185 -15.26 -13.23 -0.02
#